data_fc4e38caa6313df3aa69af97547612bc
#
_entry.id   fc4e38caa6313df3aa69af97547612bc
#
_cell.length_a   1.000
_cell.length_b   1.000
_cell.length_c   1.000
_cell.angle_alpha   90.00
_cell.angle_beta   90.00
_cell.angle_gamma   90.00
#
_symmetry.space_group_name_H-M   'P 1'
#
loop_
_entity.id
_entity.type
_entity.pdbx_description
1 polymer ?
#
loop_
_entity_poly.entity_id
_entity_poly.type
_entity_poly.pdbx_seq_one_letter_code
_entity_poly.pdbx_strand_id
1 'polypeptide(L)'
;MESAAGILEQFHIDVKTGKQLASELRKRLAGGEYRDIPYGDWLAKKVTADLRDIVHDDHLQLRFNYWLSTTESAAKQSEEEARQAVAAHCFFDKVEHLPPNIGYLKFNVFADRDACAKAAGEAMDALADSDALIIDLRDNRGGRGGMGELLASYLFAGRTHLADSFRRADNVTTESWTTPDVPGRKFLGKPVYVLISRNTFSAGEGFSFVLQAQKRATLVGETTVGGSGTIEFKPIDAHFTLVVPTGRVTSPANRKDFVGTGVVPDVKVPAAEALDVALRLAAQSRHGNRSGAGAKP
;
A
#
# COMPACT_ATOMS: atom_id res chain seq x y z
N MET A 1 -17.21 -12.24 -20.37
CA MET A 1 -16.93 -10.79 -20.53
C MET A 1 -18.13 -9.90 -20.19
N GLU A 2 -19.39 -10.27 -20.53
CA GLU A 2 -20.54 -9.47 -20.12
C GLU A 2 -20.67 -9.33 -18.58
N SER A 3 -20.43 -10.42 -17.86
CA SER A 3 -20.38 -10.37 -16.39
C SER A 3 -19.31 -9.42 -15.87
N ALA A 4 -18.12 -9.36 -16.52
CA ALA A 4 -17.10 -8.41 -16.18
C ALA A 4 -17.54 -6.95 -16.38
N ALA A 5 -18.23 -6.66 -17.49
CA ALA A 5 -18.81 -5.34 -17.74
C ALA A 5 -19.83 -4.96 -16.67
N GLY A 6 -20.72 -5.88 -16.31
CA GLY A 6 -21.68 -5.66 -15.21
C GLY A 6 -21.02 -5.39 -13.86
N ILE A 7 -19.92 -6.09 -13.53
CA ILE A 7 -19.14 -5.87 -12.31
C ILE A 7 -18.51 -4.47 -12.32
N LEU A 8 -17.96 -4.01 -13.45
CA LEU A 8 -17.38 -2.68 -13.57
C LEU A 8 -18.42 -1.58 -13.32
N GLU A 9 -19.61 -1.68 -13.91
CA GLU A 9 -20.69 -0.71 -13.68
C GLU A 9 -21.16 -0.69 -12.22
N GLN A 10 -21.31 -1.86 -11.62
CA GLN A 10 -21.86 -2.00 -10.30
C GLN A 10 -20.87 -1.60 -9.19
N PHE A 11 -19.60 -1.98 -9.32
CA PHE A 11 -18.65 -1.94 -8.19
C PHE A 11 -17.53 -0.92 -8.32
N HIS A 12 -17.17 -0.43 -9.53
CA HIS A 12 -16.09 0.53 -9.67
C HIS A 12 -16.36 1.78 -8.82
N ILE A 13 -15.34 2.26 -8.07
CA ILE A 13 -15.49 3.40 -7.15
C ILE A 13 -16.03 4.66 -7.84
N ASP A 14 -15.56 4.95 -9.04
CA ASP A 14 -16.10 6.04 -9.86
C ASP A 14 -17.15 5.50 -10.86
N VAL A 15 -18.38 5.96 -10.70
CA VAL A 15 -19.53 5.49 -11.51
C VAL A 15 -19.36 5.78 -13.00
N LYS A 16 -18.82 6.95 -13.33
CA LYS A 16 -18.63 7.36 -14.74
C LYS A 16 -17.57 6.47 -15.39
N THR A 17 -16.46 6.27 -14.72
CA THR A 17 -15.37 5.40 -15.17
C THR A 17 -15.85 3.95 -15.30
N GLY A 18 -16.59 3.43 -14.32
CA GLY A 18 -17.15 2.08 -14.38
C GLY A 18 -18.04 1.84 -15.60
N LYS A 19 -18.91 2.82 -15.92
CA LYS A 19 -19.75 2.77 -17.12
C LYS A 19 -18.93 2.86 -18.41
N GLN A 20 -17.91 3.70 -18.45
CA GLN A 20 -17.03 3.84 -19.60
C GLN A 20 -16.27 2.53 -19.89
N LEU A 21 -15.67 1.92 -18.87
CA LEU A 21 -14.98 0.64 -18.95
C LEU A 21 -15.91 -0.48 -19.44
N ALA A 22 -17.10 -0.56 -18.87
CA ALA A 22 -18.11 -1.56 -19.27
C ALA A 22 -18.56 -1.39 -20.72
N SER A 23 -18.81 -0.15 -21.14
CA SER A 23 -19.20 0.18 -22.53
C SER A 23 -18.11 -0.21 -23.52
N GLU A 24 -16.86 0.12 -23.24
CA GLU A 24 -15.75 -0.25 -24.11
C GLU A 24 -15.51 -1.75 -24.16
N LEU A 25 -15.61 -2.45 -23.02
CA LEU A 25 -15.50 -3.90 -22.97
C LEU A 25 -16.58 -4.59 -23.83
N ARG A 26 -17.85 -4.13 -23.73
CA ARG A 26 -18.95 -4.62 -24.57
C ARG A 26 -18.74 -4.35 -26.06
N LYS A 27 -18.24 -3.15 -26.40
CA LYS A 27 -17.94 -2.78 -27.79
C LYS A 27 -16.87 -3.71 -28.39
N ARG A 28 -15.78 -3.97 -27.69
CA ARG A 28 -14.72 -4.89 -28.12
C ARG A 28 -15.22 -6.33 -28.23
N LEU A 29 -16.06 -6.75 -27.29
CA LEU A 29 -16.71 -8.06 -27.32
C LEU A 29 -17.59 -8.22 -28.57
N ALA A 30 -18.44 -7.23 -28.87
CA ALA A 30 -19.28 -7.22 -30.06
C ALA A 30 -18.45 -7.16 -31.35
N GLY A 31 -17.33 -6.46 -31.36
CA GLY A 31 -16.35 -6.41 -32.44
C GLY A 31 -15.57 -7.71 -32.67
N GLY A 32 -15.71 -8.69 -31.76
CA GLY A 32 -15.04 -9.99 -31.87
C GLY A 32 -13.56 -9.99 -31.46
N GLU A 33 -13.06 -8.92 -30.85
CA GLU A 33 -11.62 -8.78 -30.50
C GLU A 33 -11.09 -9.89 -29.58
N TYR A 34 -11.98 -10.57 -28.84
CA TYR A 34 -11.62 -11.62 -27.88
C TYR A 34 -11.91 -13.04 -28.39
N ARG A 35 -12.51 -13.17 -29.61
CA ARG A 35 -13.05 -14.44 -30.10
C ARG A 35 -11.97 -15.50 -30.35
N ASP A 36 -10.85 -15.08 -30.91
CA ASP A 36 -9.80 -15.98 -31.37
C ASP A 36 -8.62 -16.11 -30.38
N ILE A 37 -8.84 -15.70 -29.12
CA ILE A 37 -7.83 -15.85 -28.06
C ILE A 37 -7.98 -17.24 -27.44
N PRO A 38 -7.02 -18.17 -27.68
CA PRO A 38 -7.21 -19.59 -27.37
C PRO A 38 -7.00 -19.93 -25.89
N TYR A 39 -6.32 -19.07 -25.12
CA TYR A 39 -5.96 -19.36 -23.72
C TYR A 39 -6.52 -18.32 -22.76
N GLY A 40 -6.99 -18.79 -21.60
CA GLY A 40 -7.63 -17.93 -20.61
C GLY A 40 -6.68 -16.87 -20.01
N ASP A 41 -5.42 -17.19 -19.80
CA ASP A 41 -4.41 -16.26 -19.33
C ASP A 41 -4.08 -15.17 -20.37
N TRP A 42 -4.08 -15.51 -21.66
CA TRP A 42 -3.90 -14.52 -22.72
C TRP A 42 -5.12 -13.59 -22.83
N LEU A 43 -6.33 -14.15 -22.70
CA LEU A 43 -7.54 -13.35 -22.63
C LEU A 43 -7.50 -12.40 -21.44
N ALA A 44 -7.11 -12.90 -20.27
CA ALA A 44 -7.00 -12.09 -19.05
C ALA A 44 -5.99 -10.93 -19.22
N LYS A 45 -4.84 -11.20 -19.81
CA LYS A 45 -3.81 -10.18 -20.12
C LYS A 45 -4.32 -9.14 -21.12
N LYS A 46 -4.98 -9.58 -22.21
CA LYS A 46 -5.51 -8.66 -23.23
C LYS A 46 -6.59 -7.75 -22.65
N VAL A 47 -7.56 -8.31 -21.94
CA VAL A 47 -8.63 -7.53 -21.30
C VAL A 47 -8.06 -6.56 -20.27
N THR A 48 -7.10 -7.00 -19.46
CA THR A 48 -6.41 -6.12 -18.49
C THR A 48 -5.74 -4.94 -19.18
N ALA A 49 -5.01 -5.17 -20.27
CA ALA A 49 -4.38 -4.10 -21.02
C ALA A 49 -5.43 -3.11 -21.57
N ASP A 50 -6.48 -3.62 -22.20
CA ASP A 50 -7.55 -2.79 -22.77
C ASP A 50 -8.27 -1.91 -21.72
N LEU A 51 -8.49 -2.43 -20.52
CA LEU A 51 -9.09 -1.67 -19.43
C LEU A 51 -8.12 -0.61 -18.90
N ARG A 52 -6.83 -0.93 -18.78
CA ARG A 52 -5.79 0.00 -18.30
C ARG A 52 -5.45 1.10 -19.29
N ASP A 53 -5.67 0.89 -20.57
CA ASP A 53 -5.54 1.95 -21.58
C ASP A 53 -6.56 3.08 -21.36
N ILE A 54 -7.68 2.79 -20.69
CA ILE A 54 -8.72 3.78 -20.36
C ILE A 54 -8.45 4.42 -19.00
N VAL A 55 -8.00 3.61 -18.03
CA VAL A 55 -7.78 4.03 -16.63
C VAL A 55 -6.44 3.50 -16.16
N HIS A 56 -5.51 4.40 -15.87
CA HIS A 56 -4.17 4.06 -15.41
C HIS A 56 -4.17 3.65 -13.93
N ASP A 57 -4.86 2.52 -13.61
CA ASP A 57 -4.86 1.92 -12.28
C ASP A 57 -4.39 0.46 -12.37
N ASP A 58 -3.22 0.20 -11.81
CA ASP A 58 -2.59 -1.13 -11.81
C ASP A 58 -3.40 -2.18 -11.01
N HIS A 59 -4.35 -1.76 -10.18
CA HIS A 59 -5.25 -2.68 -9.50
C HIS A 59 -6.29 -3.29 -10.43
N LEU A 60 -6.73 -2.55 -11.47
CA LEU A 60 -7.74 -3.05 -12.39
C LEU A 60 -7.16 -4.15 -13.27
N GLN A 61 -7.61 -5.38 -13.08
CA GLN A 61 -7.12 -6.53 -13.85
C GLN A 61 -8.12 -7.67 -13.89
N LEU A 62 -8.16 -8.34 -15.03
CA LEU A 62 -8.77 -9.67 -15.15
C LEU A 62 -7.72 -10.72 -14.83
N ARG A 63 -8.03 -11.66 -13.93
CA ARG A 63 -7.16 -12.79 -13.56
C ARG A 63 -7.76 -14.09 -14.10
N PHE A 64 -6.89 -14.98 -14.53
CA PHE A 64 -7.23 -16.36 -14.89
C PHE A 64 -6.56 -17.33 -13.92
N ASN A 65 -7.34 -18.25 -13.38
CA ASN A 65 -6.86 -19.31 -12.50
C ASN A 65 -6.99 -20.64 -13.23
N TYR A 66 -5.89 -21.38 -13.35
CA TYR A 66 -5.88 -22.71 -13.95
C TYR A 66 -6.68 -23.72 -13.13
N TRP A 67 -6.75 -23.54 -11.81
CA TRP A 67 -7.47 -24.40 -10.87
C TRP A 67 -8.74 -23.69 -10.42
N LEU A 68 -9.79 -24.50 -10.20
CA LEU A 68 -11.06 -23.97 -9.70
C LEU A 68 -10.85 -23.24 -8.36
N SER A 69 -11.28 -22.00 -8.29
CA SER A 69 -11.25 -21.22 -7.06
C SER A 69 -12.48 -21.57 -6.21
N THR A 70 -12.26 -22.27 -5.10
CA THR A 70 -13.28 -22.53 -4.08
C THR A 70 -12.97 -21.75 -2.81
N THR A 71 -13.96 -21.57 -1.94
CA THR A 71 -13.74 -20.93 -0.62
C THR A 71 -12.66 -21.67 0.19
N GLU A 72 -12.65 -22.99 0.12
CA GLU A 72 -11.64 -23.82 0.79
C GLU A 72 -10.25 -23.62 0.17
N SER A 73 -10.14 -23.55 -1.15
CA SER A 73 -8.86 -23.30 -1.81
C SER A 73 -8.32 -21.91 -1.51
N ALA A 74 -9.19 -20.89 -1.39
CA ALA A 74 -8.81 -19.53 -1.03
C ALA A 74 -8.30 -19.45 0.43
N ALA A 75 -8.93 -20.16 1.37
CA ALA A 75 -8.48 -20.23 2.75
C ALA A 75 -7.11 -20.90 2.86
N LYS A 76 -6.92 -22.06 2.22
CA LYS A 76 -5.64 -22.78 2.17
C LYS A 76 -4.54 -21.93 1.52
N GLN A 77 -4.86 -21.19 0.47
CA GLN A 77 -3.92 -20.28 -0.16
C GLN A 77 -3.50 -19.16 0.79
N SER A 78 -4.43 -18.56 1.53
CA SER A 78 -4.12 -17.52 2.51
C SER A 78 -3.23 -18.03 3.65
N GLU A 79 -3.46 -19.25 4.14
CA GLU A 79 -2.59 -19.90 5.14
C GLU A 79 -1.20 -20.18 4.58
N GLU A 80 -1.10 -20.63 3.33
CA GLU A 80 0.18 -20.88 2.68
C GLU A 80 0.95 -19.59 2.45
N GLU A 81 0.29 -18.51 1.98
CA GLU A 81 0.89 -17.17 1.85
C GLU A 81 1.41 -16.66 3.20
N ALA A 82 0.66 -16.87 4.29
CA ALA A 82 1.10 -16.50 5.64
C ALA A 82 2.34 -17.32 6.08
N ARG A 83 2.37 -18.63 5.84
CA ARG A 83 3.54 -19.47 6.12
C ARG A 83 4.76 -19.05 5.31
N GLN A 84 4.59 -18.76 4.03
CA GLN A 84 5.67 -18.28 3.16
C GLN A 84 6.19 -16.90 3.60
N ALA A 85 5.31 -16.00 4.04
CA ALA A 85 5.70 -14.72 4.59
C ALA A 85 6.58 -14.89 5.84
N VAL A 86 6.19 -15.76 6.77
CA VAL A 86 7.00 -16.04 7.97
C VAL A 86 8.35 -16.65 7.59
N ALA A 87 8.37 -17.60 6.65
CA ALA A 87 9.62 -18.22 6.18
C ALA A 87 10.55 -17.20 5.49
N ALA A 88 9.99 -16.18 4.86
CA ALA A 88 10.71 -15.06 4.25
C ALA A 88 10.95 -13.88 5.22
N HIS A 89 11.01 -14.13 6.53
CA HIS A 89 11.17 -13.09 7.56
C HIS A 89 10.18 -11.93 7.41
N CYS A 90 8.94 -12.24 7.01
CA CYS A 90 7.87 -11.26 6.79
C CYS A 90 8.24 -10.15 5.80
N PHE A 91 9.13 -10.47 4.86
CA PHE A 91 9.66 -9.58 3.83
C PHE A 91 10.38 -8.33 4.38
N PHE A 92 10.85 -8.37 5.63
CA PHE A 92 11.78 -7.37 6.15
C PHE A 92 13.17 -7.64 5.57
N ASP A 93 13.48 -6.99 4.45
CA ASP A 93 14.74 -7.20 3.71
C ASP A 93 15.95 -6.69 4.48
N LYS A 94 15.77 -5.57 5.20
CA LYS A 94 16.82 -4.95 6.02
C LYS A 94 16.25 -4.36 7.30
N VAL A 95 16.88 -4.70 8.40
CA VAL A 95 16.68 -4.13 9.74
C VAL A 95 18.08 -3.84 10.28
N GLU A 96 18.58 -2.61 10.11
CA GLU A 96 19.98 -2.30 10.38
C GLU A 96 20.16 -0.88 10.92
N HIS A 97 21.29 -0.61 11.55
CA HIS A 97 21.68 0.73 11.94
C HIS A 97 22.69 1.29 10.94
N LEU A 98 22.36 2.45 10.35
CA LEU A 98 23.27 3.22 9.52
C LEU A 98 24.00 4.28 10.36
N PRO A 99 25.27 4.60 10.04
CA PRO A 99 26.00 5.64 10.76
C PRO A 99 25.28 7.00 10.69
N PRO A 100 25.36 7.82 11.77
CA PRO A 100 25.98 7.53 13.07
C PRO A 100 25.11 6.76 14.06
N ASN A 101 23.79 6.72 13.93
CA ASN A 101 22.80 5.95 14.70
C ASN A 101 21.41 6.13 14.10
N ILE A 102 21.24 5.79 12.84
CA ILE A 102 19.97 5.90 12.11
C ILE A 102 19.41 4.49 11.90
N GLY A 103 18.21 4.23 12.40
CA GLY A 103 17.49 2.99 12.12
C GLY A 103 17.07 2.96 10.66
N TYR A 104 17.30 1.84 9.98
CA TYR A 104 16.91 1.62 8.61
C TYR A 104 16.11 0.35 8.50
N LEU A 105 14.87 0.50 8.03
CA LEU A 105 13.91 -0.59 7.82
C LEU A 105 13.51 -0.61 6.34
N LYS A 106 13.85 -1.69 5.62
CA LYS A 106 13.41 -1.90 4.24
C LYS A 106 12.54 -3.14 4.14
N PHE A 107 11.40 -3.02 3.45
CA PHE A 107 10.55 -4.16 3.10
C PHE A 107 9.75 -3.85 1.84
N ASN A 108 9.47 -4.90 1.04
CA ASN A 108 8.88 -4.75 -0.29
C ASN A 108 7.40 -5.15 -0.34
N VAL A 109 6.88 -5.77 0.73
CA VAL A 109 5.48 -6.22 0.85
C VAL A 109 4.97 -5.99 2.26
N PHE A 110 3.77 -5.48 2.40
CA PHE A 110 3.03 -5.50 3.66
C PHE A 110 2.43 -6.89 3.84
N ALA A 111 3.08 -7.72 4.65
CA ALA A 111 2.68 -9.09 4.92
C ALA A 111 1.37 -9.19 5.71
N ASP A 112 0.89 -10.41 5.95
CA ASP A 112 -0.23 -10.64 6.85
C ASP A 112 0.13 -10.18 8.27
N ARG A 113 -0.74 -9.37 8.87
CA ARG A 113 -0.52 -8.77 10.20
C ARG A 113 -0.38 -9.83 11.29
N ASP A 114 -1.31 -10.77 11.33
CA ASP A 114 -1.41 -11.71 12.45
C ASP A 114 -0.26 -12.70 12.41
N ALA A 115 0.12 -13.15 11.22
CA ALA A 115 1.28 -14.01 11.02
C ALA A 115 2.62 -13.31 11.33
N CYS A 116 2.71 -12.00 11.08
CA CYS A 116 3.97 -11.25 11.08
C CYS A 116 4.10 -10.19 12.19
N ALA A 117 3.13 -10.09 13.11
CA ALA A 117 3.19 -9.10 14.20
C ALA A 117 4.43 -9.25 15.09
N LYS A 118 4.86 -10.48 15.37
CA LYS A 118 6.07 -10.75 16.13
C LYS A 118 7.32 -10.23 15.42
N ALA A 119 7.47 -10.51 14.13
CA ALA A 119 8.60 -10.05 13.34
C ALA A 119 8.65 -8.51 13.23
N ALA A 120 7.48 -7.86 13.08
CA ALA A 120 7.38 -6.41 13.13
C ALA A 120 7.84 -5.85 14.49
N GLY A 121 7.45 -6.50 15.60
CA GLY A 121 7.90 -6.14 16.94
C GLY A 121 9.41 -6.24 17.11
N GLU A 122 9.99 -7.36 16.69
CA GLU A 122 11.45 -7.59 16.75
C GLU A 122 12.21 -6.56 15.90
N ALA A 123 11.73 -6.25 14.70
CA ALA A 123 12.33 -5.22 13.86
C ALA A 123 12.28 -3.83 14.51
N MET A 124 11.14 -3.44 15.07
CA MET A 124 10.99 -2.14 15.73
C MET A 124 11.77 -2.05 17.04
N ASP A 125 11.86 -3.15 17.80
CA ASP A 125 12.71 -3.23 19.01
C ASP A 125 14.19 -3.05 18.68
N ALA A 126 14.68 -3.69 17.63
CA ALA A 126 16.05 -3.57 17.17
C ALA A 126 16.40 -2.12 16.83
N LEU A 127 15.44 -1.34 16.31
CA LEU A 127 15.64 0.04 15.87
C LEU A 127 15.25 1.11 16.91
N ALA A 128 14.68 0.70 18.04
CA ALA A 128 14.08 1.62 19.01
C ALA A 128 15.05 2.65 19.59
N ASP A 129 16.34 2.33 19.70
CA ASP A 129 17.37 3.23 20.27
C ASP A 129 18.03 4.14 19.23
N SER A 130 17.63 4.06 17.96
CA SER A 130 18.11 4.98 16.91
C SER A 130 17.65 6.41 17.16
N ASP A 131 18.43 7.37 16.68
CA ASP A 131 18.11 8.81 16.78
C ASP A 131 17.06 9.27 15.76
N ALA A 132 16.97 8.58 14.64
CA ALA A 132 15.95 8.73 13.59
C ALA A 132 15.67 7.38 12.94
N LEU A 133 14.53 7.26 12.26
CA LEU A 133 14.15 6.05 11.53
C LEU A 133 13.94 6.40 10.05
N ILE A 134 14.51 5.59 9.17
CA ILE A 134 14.27 5.60 7.74
C ILE A 134 13.51 4.32 7.38
N ILE A 135 12.32 4.45 6.80
CA ILE A 135 11.52 3.35 6.27
C ILE A 135 11.60 3.40 4.74
N ASP A 136 12.20 2.40 4.12
CA ASP A 136 12.43 2.36 2.68
C ASP A 136 11.34 1.54 1.97
N LEU A 137 10.46 2.25 1.29
CA LEU A 137 9.35 1.69 0.51
C LEU A 137 9.53 1.90 -1.00
N ARG A 138 10.74 2.25 -1.48
CA ARG A 138 10.97 2.54 -2.90
C ARG A 138 10.62 1.39 -3.83
N ASP A 139 10.76 0.15 -3.35
CA ASP A 139 10.42 -1.07 -4.11
C ASP A 139 9.15 -1.76 -3.58
N ASN A 140 8.40 -1.12 -2.67
CA ASN A 140 7.24 -1.72 -2.02
C ASN A 140 6.01 -1.68 -2.93
N ARG A 141 5.48 -2.86 -3.27
CA ARG A 141 4.32 -3.02 -4.14
C ARG A 141 2.99 -3.15 -3.37
N GLY A 142 3.00 -2.82 -2.09
CA GLY A 142 1.80 -2.87 -1.26
C GLY A 142 1.64 -4.17 -0.49
N GLY A 143 0.41 -4.66 -0.38
CA GLY A 143 0.07 -5.85 0.38
C GLY A 143 -1.14 -5.64 1.30
N ARG A 144 -1.08 -6.14 2.54
CA ARG A 144 -2.21 -6.12 3.47
C ARG A 144 -2.19 -4.86 4.35
N GLY A 145 -3.27 -4.07 4.31
CA GLY A 145 -3.40 -2.80 5.05
C GLY A 145 -3.25 -2.94 6.57
N GLY A 146 -3.68 -4.06 7.16
CA GLY A 146 -3.54 -4.30 8.59
C GLY A 146 -2.09 -4.28 9.11
N MET A 147 -1.12 -4.69 8.28
CA MET A 147 0.31 -4.54 8.62
C MET A 147 0.73 -3.07 8.62
N GLY A 148 0.20 -2.25 7.71
CA GLY A 148 0.44 -0.81 7.70
C GLY A 148 -0.08 -0.13 8.97
N GLU A 149 -1.27 -0.52 9.45
CA GLU A 149 -1.82 -0.04 10.72
C GLU A 149 -0.94 -0.46 11.92
N LEU A 150 -0.45 -1.69 11.93
CA LEU A 150 0.46 -2.17 12.97
C LEU A 150 1.77 -1.38 12.97
N LEU A 151 2.43 -1.23 11.83
CA LEU A 151 3.69 -0.48 11.72
C LEU A 151 3.49 1.01 12.08
N ALA A 152 2.37 1.62 11.67
CA ALA A 152 2.04 2.96 12.09
C ALA A 152 1.87 3.05 13.62
N SER A 153 1.31 2.01 14.27
CA SER A 153 1.09 2.01 15.72
C SER A 153 2.36 2.14 16.54
N TYR A 154 3.51 1.74 16.01
CA TYR A 154 4.81 1.99 16.67
C TYR A 154 5.23 3.46 16.67
N LEU A 155 4.66 4.26 15.78
CA LEU A 155 5.06 5.65 15.55
C LEU A 155 4.19 6.67 16.31
N PHE A 156 3.09 6.25 16.92
CA PHE A 156 2.17 7.11 17.67
C PHE A 156 2.06 6.67 19.14
N ALA A 157 1.97 7.64 20.04
CA ALA A 157 1.89 7.37 21.47
C ALA A 157 0.54 6.74 21.87
N GLY A 158 -0.54 7.24 21.30
CA GLY A 158 -1.91 6.83 21.61
C GLY A 158 -2.69 6.34 20.39
N ARG A 159 -3.97 6.09 20.61
CA ARG A 159 -4.90 5.73 19.55
C ARG A 159 -5.09 6.93 18.61
N THR A 160 -4.69 6.79 17.36
CA THR A 160 -4.74 7.84 16.34
C THR A 160 -5.59 7.35 15.16
N HIS A 161 -6.51 8.19 14.70
CA HIS A 161 -7.32 7.92 13.51
C HIS A 161 -6.44 8.10 12.26
N LEU A 162 -6.17 7.01 11.55
CA LEU A 162 -5.26 6.98 10.42
C LEU A 162 -5.94 7.33 9.11
N ALA A 163 -7.04 6.65 8.81
CA ALA A 163 -7.72 6.76 7.53
C ALA A 163 -9.20 6.38 7.62
N ASP A 164 -9.98 6.91 6.67
CA ASP A 164 -11.34 6.50 6.36
C ASP A 164 -11.33 5.76 5.02
N SER A 165 -11.79 4.50 5.02
CA SER A 165 -11.93 3.67 3.83
C SER A 165 -13.39 3.59 3.42
N PHE A 166 -13.78 4.33 2.40
CA PHE A 166 -15.13 4.31 1.83
C PHE A 166 -15.25 3.23 0.77
N ARG A 167 -16.28 2.41 0.82
CA ARG A 167 -16.65 1.42 -0.19
C ARG A 167 -17.99 1.78 -0.82
N ARG A 168 -18.00 1.93 -2.16
CA ARG A 168 -19.19 2.38 -2.89
C ARG A 168 -20.33 1.38 -2.87
N ALA A 169 -20.05 0.09 -2.98
CA ALA A 169 -21.05 -0.96 -3.20
C ALA A 169 -22.15 -1.00 -2.13
N ASP A 170 -21.79 -0.76 -0.88
CA ASP A 170 -22.68 -0.77 0.28
C ASP A 170 -22.73 0.57 1.01
N ASN A 171 -22.06 1.59 0.48
CA ASN A 171 -22.00 2.93 1.05
C ASN A 171 -21.45 2.94 2.50
N VAL A 172 -20.48 2.06 2.78
CA VAL A 172 -19.89 1.89 4.11
C VAL A 172 -18.56 2.60 4.18
N THR A 173 -18.33 3.33 5.27
CA THR A 173 -17.00 3.85 5.64
C THR A 173 -16.48 3.08 6.84
N THR A 174 -15.27 2.56 6.71
CA THR A 174 -14.54 1.87 7.79
C THR A 174 -13.36 2.73 8.20
N GLU A 175 -13.20 2.94 9.50
CA GLU A 175 -12.10 3.72 10.06
C GLU A 175 -10.92 2.83 10.41
N SER A 176 -9.71 3.28 10.08
CA SER A 176 -8.45 2.66 10.48
C SER A 176 -7.80 3.45 11.61
N TRP A 177 -7.36 2.73 12.64
CA TRP A 177 -6.79 3.32 13.84
C TRP A 177 -5.47 2.65 14.23
N THR A 178 -4.59 3.42 14.88
CA THR A 178 -3.47 2.81 15.59
C THR A 178 -3.96 2.05 16.82
N THR A 179 -3.27 0.97 17.17
CA THR A 179 -3.45 0.29 18.46
C THR A 179 -2.42 0.79 19.48
N PRO A 180 -2.83 1.08 20.73
CA PRO A 180 -1.89 1.45 21.78
C PRO A 180 -0.94 0.31 22.14
N ASP A 181 -1.43 -0.92 22.06
CA ASP A 181 -0.68 -2.12 22.43
C ASP A 181 -0.07 -2.76 21.20
N VAL A 182 1.26 -2.77 21.13
CA VAL A 182 2.05 -3.41 20.08
C VAL A 182 3.12 -4.30 20.71
N PRO A 183 3.51 -5.41 20.07
CA PRO A 183 4.68 -6.17 20.51
C PRO A 183 5.94 -5.30 20.47
N GLY A 184 6.72 -5.28 21.56
CA GLY A 184 7.98 -4.53 21.59
C GLY A 184 7.85 -3.03 21.83
N ARG A 185 8.89 -2.26 21.50
CA ARG A 185 9.03 -0.84 21.84
C ARG A 185 8.58 0.07 20.71
N LYS A 186 7.88 1.17 21.07
CA LYS A 186 7.48 2.22 20.12
C LYS A 186 8.62 3.17 19.81
N PHE A 187 8.59 3.74 18.61
CA PHE A 187 9.52 4.75 18.12
C PHE A 187 8.88 6.13 18.18
N LEU A 188 8.87 6.74 19.38
CA LEU A 188 8.17 7.98 19.67
C LEU A 188 9.06 9.20 19.72
N GLY A 189 8.54 10.37 19.32
CA GLY A 189 9.20 11.68 19.49
C GLY A 189 10.47 11.90 18.66
N LYS A 190 10.84 10.96 17.83
CA LYS A 190 12.05 11.02 17.00
C LYS A 190 11.66 11.19 15.52
N PRO A 191 12.55 11.77 14.69
CA PRO A 191 12.30 11.93 13.26
C PRO A 191 12.07 10.60 12.54
N VAL A 192 11.11 10.59 11.62
CA VAL A 192 10.86 9.47 10.72
C VAL A 192 10.87 9.97 9.27
N TYR A 193 11.57 9.26 8.42
CA TYR A 193 11.63 9.49 6.98
C TYR A 193 11.09 8.26 6.26
N VAL A 194 10.29 8.46 5.24
CA VAL A 194 9.81 7.36 4.38
C VAL A 194 10.32 7.60 2.97
N LEU A 195 11.06 6.64 2.44
CA LEU A 195 11.55 6.71 1.06
C LEU A 195 10.51 6.11 0.13
N ILE A 196 10.10 6.88 -0.86
CA ILE A 196 9.11 6.48 -1.85
C ILE A 196 9.63 6.66 -3.27
N SER A 197 9.08 5.91 -4.21
CA SER A 197 9.40 6.03 -5.64
C SER A 197 8.15 5.81 -6.49
N ARG A 198 8.30 5.92 -7.79
CA ARG A 198 7.26 5.55 -8.76
C ARG A 198 6.91 4.04 -8.76
N ASN A 199 7.67 3.20 -8.03
CA ASN A 199 7.32 1.79 -7.82
C ASN A 199 6.53 1.57 -6.53
N THR A 200 6.52 2.53 -5.60
CA THR A 200 5.70 2.44 -4.38
C THR A 200 4.23 2.41 -4.76
N PHE A 201 3.50 1.38 -4.29
CA PHE A 201 2.14 1.13 -4.74
C PHE A 201 1.20 0.64 -3.62
N SER A 202 -0.13 0.88 -3.79
CA SER A 202 -1.18 0.29 -2.95
C SER A 202 -0.99 0.56 -1.45
N ALA A 203 -0.86 -0.47 -0.60
CA ALA A 203 -0.66 -0.29 0.85
C ALA A 203 0.61 0.53 1.17
N GLY A 204 1.65 0.48 0.32
CA GLY A 204 2.84 1.34 0.44
C GLY A 204 2.51 2.81 0.27
N GLU A 205 1.62 3.14 -0.67
CA GLU A 205 1.11 4.51 -0.86
C GLU A 205 0.26 4.93 0.33
N GLY A 206 -0.71 4.08 0.74
CA GLY A 206 -1.59 4.37 1.85
C GLY A 206 -0.85 4.63 3.16
N PHE A 207 0.15 3.80 3.49
CA PHE A 207 1.01 3.99 4.65
C PHE A 207 1.79 5.31 4.61
N SER A 208 2.42 5.61 3.47
CA SER A 208 3.16 6.86 3.25
C SER A 208 2.25 8.07 3.37
N PHE A 209 1.10 8.02 2.70
CA PHE A 209 0.09 9.09 2.69
C PHE A 209 -0.42 9.41 4.10
N VAL A 210 -0.75 8.39 4.88
CA VAL A 210 -1.26 8.56 6.25
C VAL A 210 -0.20 9.20 7.14
N LEU A 211 1.04 8.73 7.10
CA LEU A 211 2.12 9.29 7.92
C LEU A 211 2.42 10.74 7.54
N GLN A 212 2.39 11.10 6.26
CA GLN A 212 2.55 12.46 5.79
C GLN A 212 1.39 13.37 6.26
N ALA A 213 0.15 12.93 6.06
CA ALA A 213 -1.04 13.70 6.44
C ALA A 213 -1.08 13.97 7.95
N GLN A 214 -0.65 13.01 8.76
CA GLN A 214 -0.50 13.13 10.22
C GLN A 214 0.76 13.90 10.65
N LYS A 215 1.58 14.36 9.70
CA LYS A 215 2.89 15.01 9.95
C LYS A 215 3.82 14.16 10.83
N ARG A 216 3.68 12.83 10.74
CA ARG A 216 4.49 11.88 11.51
C ARG A 216 5.79 11.53 10.83
N ALA A 217 5.82 11.57 9.50
CA ALA A 217 7.01 11.30 8.71
C ALA A 217 7.20 12.35 7.61
N THR A 218 8.44 12.55 7.20
CA THR A 218 8.83 13.30 6.00
C THR A 218 9.04 12.32 4.87
N LEU A 219 8.33 12.49 3.75
CA LEU A 219 8.48 11.66 2.56
C LEU A 219 9.59 12.19 1.67
N VAL A 220 10.48 11.30 1.23
CA VAL A 220 11.63 11.64 0.38
C VAL A 220 11.64 10.73 -0.85
N GLY A 221 11.75 11.29 -2.05
CA GLY A 221 11.85 10.51 -3.28
C GLY A 221 11.01 11.01 -4.43
N GLU A 222 10.32 10.11 -5.11
CA GLU A 222 9.48 10.40 -6.28
C GLU A 222 7.99 10.22 -5.96
N THR A 223 7.11 10.88 -6.72
CA THR A 223 5.67 10.66 -6.66
C THR A 223 5.34 9.21 -6.98
N THR A 224 4.45 8.60 -6.21
CA THR A 224 4.06 7.20 -6.34
C THR A 224 3.08 6.96 -7.49
N VAL A 225 2.63 5.71 -7.68
CA VAL A 225 1.76 5.31 -8.81
C VAL A 225 0.39 6.00 -8.80
N GLY A 226 -0.25 6.10 -7.64
CA GLY A 226 -1.61 6.66 -7.52
C GLY A 226 -2.71 5.61 -7.66
N GLY A 227 -2.45 4.39 -7.20
CA GLY A 227 -3.45 3.33 -7.21
C GLY A 227 -4.64 3.62 -6.30
N SER A 228 -5.75 2.93 -6.53
CA SER A 228 -6.94 3.04 -5.66
C SER A 228 -6.67 2.48 -4.26
N GLY A 229 -7.37 3.02 -3.27
CA GLY A 229 -7.18 2.63 -1.88
C GLY A 229 -7.79 1.26 -1.52
N THR A 230 -8.87 0.86 -2.18
CA THR A 230 -9.61 -0.38 -1.87
C THR A 230 -9.96 -1.12 -3.15
N ILE A 231 -9.68 -2.42 -3.16
CA ILE A 231 -10.01 -3.32 -4.27
C ILE A 231 -10.84 -4.49 -3.77
N GLU A 232 -11.64 -5.06 -4.65
CA GLU A 232 -12.30 -6.33 -4.42
C GLU A 232 -12.04 -7.31 -5.56
N PHE A 233 -12.01 -8.59 -5.18
CA PHE A 233 -11.91 -9.72 -6.10
C PHE A 233 -13.31 -10.21 -6.40
N LYS A 234 -13.80 -9.96 -7.61
CA LYS A 234 -15.15 -10.34 -8.06
C LYS A 234 -15.06 -11.56 -8.97
N PRO A 235 -15.45 -12.76 -8.50
CA PRO A 235 -15.50 -13.94 -9.36
C PRO A 235 -16.48 -13.69 -10.53
N ILE A 236 -16.05 -14.03 -11.74
CA ILE A 236 -16.88 -14.04 -12.94
C ILE A 236 -17.41 -15.45 -13.17
N ASP A 237 -16.53 -16.41 -13.05
CA ASP A 237 -16.80 -17.85 -13.11
C ASP A 237 -15.72 -18.62 -12.34
N ALA A 238 -15.65 -19.93 -12.54
CA ALA A 238 -14.71 -20.81 -11.84
C ALA A 238 -13.23 -20.49 -12.13
N HIS A 239 -12.91 -19.82 -13.24
CA HIS A 239 -11.55 -19.55 -13.69
C HIS A 239 -11.20 -18.06 -13.73
N PHE A 240 -12.21 -17.19 -13.93
CA PHE A 240 -11.97 -15.77 -14.07
C PHE A 240 -12.42 -14.98 -12.84
N THR A 241 -11.55 -14.09 -12.42
CA THR A 241 -11.82 -13.11 -11.34
C THR A 241 -11.44 -11.73 -11.83
N LEU A 242 -12.35 -10.76 -11.70
CA LEU A 242 -12.06 -9.36 -11.95
C LEU A 242 -11.63 -8.71 -10.64
N VAL A 243 -10.45 -8.11 -10.63
CA VAL A 243 -10.00 -7.21 -9.55
C VAL A 243 -10.46 -5.82 -9.93
N VAL A 244 -11.30 -5.23 -9.10
CA VAL A 244 -11.93 -3.94 -9.38
C VAL A 244 -11.70 -2.96 -8.23
N PRO A 245 -11.31 -1.70 -8.52
CA PRO A 245 -11.28 -0.62 -7.55
C PRO A 245 -12.70 -0.31 -7.06
N THR A 246 -12.98 -0.56 -5.78
CA THR A 246 -14.33 -0.42 -5.21
C THR A 246 -14.44 0.68 -4.17
N GLY A 247 -13.31 1.21 -3.70
CA GLY A 247 -13.31 2.18 -2.63
C GLY A 247 -12.17 3.17 -2.69
N ARG A 248 -12.21 4.10 -1.76
CA ARG A 248 -11.26 5.21 -1.64
C ARG A 248 -10.81 5.33 -0.19
N VAL A 249 -9.52 5.55 0.00
CA VAL A 249 -8.93 5.82 1.31
C VAL A 249 -8.66 7.32 1.41
N THR A 250 -9.22 7.98 2.43
CA THR A 250 -9.02 9.40 2.71
C THR A 250 -8.39 9.58 4.08
N SER A 251 -7.59 10.63 4.24
CA SER A 251 -7.05 10.99 5.55
C SER A 251 -8.04 11.86 6.31
N PRO A 252 -8.36 11.54 7.58
CA PRO A 252 -9.19 12.40 8.44
C PRO A 252 -8.54 13.76 8.72
N ALA A 253 -7.19 13.85 8.63
CA ALA A 253 -6.46 15.09 8.90
C ALA A 253 -6.67 16.17 7.83
N ASN A 254 -6.84 15.80 6.56
CA ASN A 254 -6.96 16.77 5.45
C ASN A 254 -8.07 16.44 4.44
N ARG A 255 -8.79 15.33 4.61
CA ARG A 255 -9.86 14.82 3.75
C ARG A 255 -9.45 14.63 2.27
N LYS A 256 -8.16 14.40 2.03
CA LYS A 256 -7.61 14.11 0.70
C LYS A 256 -7.42 12.61 0.51
N ASP A 257 -7.25 12.22 -0.73
CA ASP A 257 -6.76 10.92 -1.17
C ASP A 257 -5.60 11.10 -2.16
N PHE A 258 -5.07 10.00 -2.67
CA PHE A 258 -3.97 9.98 -3.63
C PHE A 258 -4.31 9.24 -4.93
N VAL A 259 -5.56 8.84 -5.09
CA VAL A 259 -6.01 8.05 -6.25
C VAL A 259 -5.82 8.84 -7.54
N GLY A 260 -5.14 8.23 -8.51
CA GLY A 260 -4.83 8.81 -9.82
C GLY A 260 -3.75 9.91 -9.81
N THR A 261 -3.34 10.40 -8.64
CA THR A 261 -2.32 11.47 -8.52
C THR A 261 -1.00 10.98 -7.91
N GLY A 262 -1.06 9.90 -7.16
CA GLY A 262 0.05 9.42 -6.35
C GLY A 262 0.28 10.25 -5.09
N VAL A 263 1.10 9.71 -4.21
CA VAL A 263 1.57 10.41 -3.01
C VAL A 263 2.79 11.24 -3.40
N VAL A 264 2.66 12.56 -3.29
CA VAL A 264 3.74 13.49 -3.61
C VAL A 264 4.69 13.60 -2.42
N PRO A 265 6.01 13.36 -2.59
CA PRO A 265 6.95 13.47 -1.49
C PRO A 265 7.12 14.93 -1.01
N ASP A 266 7.47 15.12 0.27
CA ASP A 266 7.82 16.42 0.85
C ASP A 266 9.17 16.93 0.30
N VAL A 267 10.10 15.99 0.04
CA VAL A 267 11.41 16.27 -0.56
C VAL A 267 11.53 15.48 -1.85
N LYS A 268 11.33 16.15 -2.98
CA LYS A 268 11.33 15.54 -4.31
C LYS A 268 12.74 15.39 -4.84
N VAL A 269 13.19 14.15 -4.98
CA VAL A 269 14.50 13.76 -5.55
C VAL A 269 14.36 12.44 -6.31
N PRO A 270 15.29 12.11 -7.22
CA PRO A 270 15.34 10.76 -7.82
C PRO A 270 15.39 9.67 -6.75
N ALA A 271 14.72 8.56 -7.00
CA ALA A 271 14.65 7.43 -6.04
C ALA A 271 16.04 6.94 -5.60
N ALA A 272 17.03 6.96 -6.51
CA ALA A 272 18.40 6.56 -6.21
C ALA A 272 19.08 7.47 -5.16
N GLU A 273 18.69 8.75 -5.08
CA GLU A 273 19.28 9.74 -4.18
C GLU A 273 18.53 9.83 -2.83
N ALA A 274 17.34 9.25 -2.74
CA ALA A 274 16.43 9.44 -1.61
C ALA A 274 17.05 9.02 -0.27
N LEU A 275 17.82 7.94 -0.23
CA LEU A 275 18.48 7.47 1.00
C LEU A 275 19.52 8.48 1.49
N ASP A 276 20.39 8.96 0.61
CA ASP A 276 21.43 9.92 0.98
C ASP A 276 20.84 11.26 1.45
N VAL A 277 19.73 11.68 0.83
CA VAL A 277 19.00 12.88 1.25
C VAL A 277 18.38 12.68 2.63
N ALA A 278 17.73 11.55 2.88
CA ALA A 278 17.14 11.25 4.18
C ALA A 278 18.19 11.16 5.30
N LEU A 279 19.36 10.57 5.03
CA LEU A 279 20.48 10.54 5.97
C LEU A 279 20.98 11.95 6.32
N ARG A 280 21.11 12.85 5.34
CA ARG A 280 21.48 14.25 5.60
C ARG A 280 20.43 14.97 6.45
N LEU A 281 19.14 14.79 6.16
CA LEU A 281 18.04 15.36 6.95
C LEU A 281 18.04 14.85 8.39
N ALA A 282 18.25 13.55 8.59
CA ALA A 282 18.34 12.94 9.91
C ALA A 282 19.53 13.49 10.72
N ALA A 283 20.68 13.70 10.07
CA ALA A 283 21.83 14.30 10.72
C ALA A 283 21.57 15.76 11.16
N GLN A 284 20.89 16.55 10.33
CA GLN A 284 20.53 17.94 10.65
C GLN A 284 19.56 18.04 11.83
N SER A 285 18.54 17.16 11.89
CA SER A 285 17.57 17.11 12.99
C SER A 285 18.21 16.84 14.35
N ARG A 286 19.31 16.07 14.39
CA ARG A 286 20.09 15.82 15.63
C ARG A 286 20.77 17.06 16.16
N HIS A 287 21.31 17.92 15.29
CA HIS A 287 22.00 19.16 15.70
C HIS A 287 21.01 20.19 16.26
N GLY A 288 19.83 20.31 15.66
CA GLY A 288 18.75 21.18 16.15
C GLY A 288 18.25 20.82 17.55
N ASN A 289 18.09 19.52 17.84
CA ASN A 289 17.66 19.05 19.17
C ASN A 289 18.73 19.22 20.27
N ARG A 290 20.01 19.17 19.93
CA ARG A 290 21.10 19.37 20.91
C ARG A 290 21.32 20.84 21.30
N SER A 291 21.11 21.76 20.37
CA SER A 291 21.18 23.18 20.63
C SER A 291 20.02 23.74 21.45
N GLY A 292 18.81 23.10 21.36
CA GLY A 292 17.64 23.46 22.15
C GLY A 292 17.65 22.96 23.61
N ALA A 293 18.44 21.93 23.92
CA ALA A 293 18.53 21.37 25.28
C ALA A 293 19.54 22.11 26.20
N GLY A 294 20.35 23.01 25.63
CA GLY A 294 21.35 23.79 26.38
C GLY A 294 20.93 25.17 26.86
N ALA A 295 19.70 25.62 26.56
CA ALA A 295 19.20 26.92 26.95
C ALA A 295 18.03 26.76 27.97
N LYS A 296 18.36 26.46 29.20
CA LYS A 296 17.48 26.79 30.35
C LYS A 296 18.27 27.67 31.29
N PRO A 297 17.70 28.82 31.66
CA PRO A 297 18.30 29.73 32.65
C PRO A 297 18.34 29.14 34.04
#